data_7c713cab7cdc21828c461d3b78529032
#
_entry.id   7c713cab7cdc21828c461d3b78529032
#
_cell.length_a   1.000
_cell.length_b   1.000
_cell.length_c   1.000
_cell.angle_alpha   90.00
_cell.angle_beta   90.00
_cell.angle_gamma   90.00
#
_symmetry.space_group_name_H-M   'P 1'
#
loop_
_entity.id
_entity.type
_entity.pdbx_description
1 polymer ?
#
loop_
_entity_poly.entity_id
_entity_poly.type
_entity_poly.pdbx_seq_one_letter_code
_entity_poly.pdbx_strand_id
1 'polypeptide(L)'
;MAAIAAMSLLACHGAHDDHDHDHDADEHETTKADAHDEHGTDDIHFTDAQAKACNLKVETLQPSTFAEVVHVSGRVLPAQGAEATVTATMPGIVSFTGKSLTEGVAVNAGKTLFVIDAQQMADGNPAAVAQSEAKAAKLAYERAKKLATDHIISQRELEDARQRYEAASATAKSLGSAAQRRAMSTPISGYIKNLLVKPGDYVSAGQALATVTQSRHVQLRADVPERCYGMLPHIVSANFRMAYDSDHRIYSISELGGRLVSKGKASDTDDFFVPVIFEFNNSGDIVAGSFAEVYLLGAQRSGVLAVPSAAVTEAQGLFFVYVQTGPDVYRRVEVKTGATDGKRIEILGGLKAGDKVVTQGATQVRLAASASVVPEGHHH
;
A
#
# COMPACT_ATOMS: atom_id res chain seq x y z
N MET A 1 -25.57 -3.78 -43.51
CA MET A 1 -24.60 -3.59 -44.63
C MET A 1 -23.25 -4.00 -44.08
N ALA A 2 -22.83 -5.21 -44.16
CA ALA A 2 -22.28 -6.01 -45.25
C ALA A 2 -20.91 -5.48 -45.67
N ALA A 3 -19.84 -6.19 -45.29
CA ALA A 3 -18.82 -6.67 -46.24
C ALA A 3 -17.86 -7.63 -45.50
N ILE A 4 -18.00 -8.86 -45.87
CA ILE A 4 -17.14 -10.03 -45.69
C ILE A 4 -16.03 -9.93 -46.76
N ALA A 5 -14.79 -10.20 -46.40
CA ALA A 5 -13.77 -10.57 -47.38
C ALA A 5 -12.96 -11.78 -46.86
N ALA A 6 -13.23 -12.92 -47.47
CA ALA A 6 -12.46 -14.13 -47.40
C ALA A 6 -11.45 -14.13 -48.54
N MET A 7 -10.24 -14.70 -48.32
CA MET A 7 -9.30 -15.09 -49.42
C MET A 7 -8.41 -16.23 -48.90
N SER A 8 -8.67 -17.42 -49.19
CA SER A 8 -8.31 -18.45 -50.13
C SER A 8 -6.79 -18.73 -50.27
N LEU A 9 -6.44 -19.92 -49.81
CA LEU A 9 -5.54 -21.00 -50.28
C LEU A 9 -4.69 -20.77 -51.54
N LEU A 10 -3.42 -21.11 -51.42
CA LEU A 10 -2.68 -21.77 -52.50
C LEU A 10 -1.71 -22.81 -51.92
N ALA A 11 -1.96 -24.04 -52.32
CA ALA A 11 -1.08 -25.21 -52.19
C ALA A 11 -0.15 -25.24 -53.39
N CYS A 12 1.12 -25.63 -53.18
CA CYS A 12 1.99 -26.09 -54.25
C CYS A 12 2.57 -27.44 -53.88
N HIS A 13 2.24 -28.42 -54.70
CA HIS A 13 2.78 -29.74 -54.83
C HIS A 13 4.09 -29.68 -55.65
N GLY A 14 5.08 -30.46 -55.29
CA GLY A 14 6.26 -30.73 -56.10
C GLY A 14 6.82 -32.13 -55.74
N ALA A 15 6.71 -33.03 -56.67
CA ALA A 15 7.00 -34.46 -56.60
C ALA A 15 8.43 -34.78 -57.06
N HIS A 16 8.86 -35.96 -56.60
CA HIS A 16 9.83 -36.89 -57.17
C HIS A 16 11.31 -36.53 -57.24
N ASP A 17 12.15 -37.40 -56.62
CA ASP A 17 12.96 -38.36 -57.40
C ASP A 17 13.54 -39.46 -56.49
N ASP A 18 13.32 -40.73 -56.92
CA ASP A 18 13.88 -41.94 -56.39
C ASP A 18 15.36 -42.05 -56.78
N HIS A 19 16.23 -42.49 -55.88
CA HIS A 19 17.46 -43.22 -56.20
C HIS A 19 17.69 -44.37 -55.23
N ASP A 20 17.36 -45.55 -55.72
CA ASP A 20 17.88 -46.86 -55.26
C ASP A 20 19.41 -46.92 -55.39
N HIS A 21 20.09 -47.31 -54.32
CA HIS A 21 21.36 -48.04 -54.43
C HIS A 21 21.43 -49.11 -53.32
N ASP A 22 21.25 -50.35 -53.77
CA ASP A 22 21.77 -51.57 -53.13
C ASP A 22 23.27 -51.47 -52.97
N HIS A 23 23.82 -51.87 -51.82
CA HIS A 23 25.00 -52.78 -51.74
C HIS A 23 25.31 -53.22 -50.31
N ASP A 24 25.28 -54.50 -50.16
CA ASP A 24 26.16 -55.43 -49.46
C ASP A 24 26.28 -55.43 -47.92
N ALA A 25 25.93 -56.58 -47.44
CA ALA A 25 26.17 -57.11 -46.11
C ALA A 25 27.68 -57.27 -45.83
N ASP A 26 28.12 -56.80 -44.67
CA ASP A 26 29.28 -57.32 -43.98
C ASP A 26 28.98 -57.47 -42.49
N GLU A 27 29.14 -58.69 -42.04
CA GLU A 27 29.08 -59.12 -40.64
C GLU A 27 30.27 -58.54 -39.88
N HIS A 28 30.01 -57.75 -38.81
CA HIS A 28 30.99 -57.54 -37.75
C HIS A 28 30.37 -57.59 -36.38
N GLU A 29 30.79 -58.59 -35.65
CA GLU A 29 31.01 -58.71 -34.21
C GLU A 29 30.24 -57.84 -33.22
N THR A 30 29.46 -58.53 -32.42
CA THR A 30 28.89 -58.06 -31.16
C THR A 30 29.97 -57.69 -30.16
N THR A 31 30.33 -56.42 -30.09
CA THR A 31 30.90 -55.86 -28.88
C THR A 31 29.76 -55.32 -28.00
N LYS A 32 29.67 -55.91 -26.81
CA LYS A 32 28.81 -55.38 -25.73
C LYS A 32 29.17 -53.92 -25.53
N ALA A 33 28.29 -53.01 -25.94
CA ALA A 33 28.32 -51.64 -25.50
C ALA A 33 27.86 -51.64 -24.04
N ASP A 34 28.80 -51.42 -23.16
CA ASP A 34 28.51 -50.97 -21.79
C ASP A 34 27.60 -49.73 -21.88
N ALA A 35 26.43 -49.86 -21.33
CA ALA A 35 25.55 -48.73 -21.08
C ALA A 35 26.27 -47.82 -20.11
N HIS A 36 26.98 -46.80 -20.61
CA HIS A 36 27.35 -45.65 -19.84
C HIS A 36 26.05 -44.93 -19.47
N ASP A 37 25.58 -45.22 -18.28
CA ASP A 37 24.71 -44.30 -17.55
C ASP A 37 25.42 -42.94 -17.42
N GLU A 38 25.24 -42.06 -18.40
CA GLU A 38 25.53 -40.65 -18.27
C GLU A 38 24.50 -40.01 -17.31
N HIS A 39 24.46 -40.46 -16.08
CA HIS A 39 24.04 -39.62 -14.97
C HIS A 39 25.21 -38.70 -14.68
N GLY A 40 25.29 -37.58 -15.40
CA GLY A 40 26.06 -36.45 -15.02
C GLY A 40 25.67 -36.14 -13.57
N THR A 41 26.57 -36.39 -12.65
CA THR A 41 26.37 -36.07 -11.23
C THR A 41 26.15 -34.56 -11.14
N ASP A 42 24.88 -34.12 -10.91
CA ASP A 42 24.49 -32.74 -10.61
C ASP A 42 25.06 -32.29 -9.27
N ASP A 43 26.18 -32.88 -8.85
CA ASP A 43 26.84 -32.63 -7.59
C ASP A 43 27.71 -31.36 -7.70
N ILE A 44 27.36 -30.38 -6.91
CA ILE A 44 27.99 -29.07 -6.84
C ILE A 44 28.96 -29.08 -5.67
N HIS A 45 30.25 -28.92 -5.95
CA HIS A 45 31.25 -28.75 -4.91
C HIS A 45 31.28 -27.31 -4.41
N PHE A 46 30.99 -27.09 -3.13
CA PHE A 46 30.97 -25.78 -2.48
C PHE A 46 31.64 -25.88 -1.13
N THR A 47 32.88 -25.40 -1.06
CA THR A 47 33.75 -25.61 0.10
C THR A 47 33.27 -24.90 1.36
N ASP A 48 33.66 -25.40 2.52
CA ASP A 48 33.39 -24.77 3.82
C ASP A 48 33.83 -23.30 3.89
N ALA A 49 34.92 -22.93 3.21
CA ALA A 49 35.41 -21.56 3.15
C ALA A 49 34.41 -20.66 2.36
N GLN A 50 33.90 -21.15 1.24
CA GLN A 50 32.88 -20.47 0.45
C GLN A 50 31.55 -20.35 1.21
N ALA A 51 31.16 -21.44 1.89
CA ALA A 51 29.96 -21.49 2.72
C ALA A 51 30.00 -20.42 3.84
N LYS A 52 31.11 -20.29 4.53
CA LYS A 52 31.31 -19.25 5.56
C LYS A 52 31.32 -17.84 4.99
N ALA A 53 31.96 -17.65 3.82
CA ALA A 53 32.03 -16.32 3.19
C ALA A 53 30.65 -15.77 2.79
N CYS A 54 29.69 -16.64 2.41
CA CYS A 54 28.35 -16.22 2.00
C CYS A 54 27.27 -16.43 3.08
N ASN A 55 27.66 -16.76 4.32
CA ASN A 55 26.73 -17.10 5.40
C ASN A 55 25.70 -18.18 5.01
N LEU A 56 26.19 -19.26 4.34
CA LEU A 56 25.35 -20.37 3.95
C LEU A 56 24.73 -21.03 5.18
N LYS A 57 23.42 -21.25 5.17
CA LYS A 57 22.73 -22.01 6.20
C LYS A 57 22.08 -23.25 5.59
N VAL A 58 22.27 -24.36 6.27
CA VAL A 58 21.65 -25.63 5.92
C VAL A 58 20.80 -26.10 7.10
N GLU A 59 19.56 -26.43 6.82
CA GLU A 59 18.63 -26.92 7.85
C GLU A 59 18.03 -28.26 7.44
N THR A 60 17.79 -29.12 8.41
CA THR A 60 17.11 -30.39 8.14
C THR A 60 15.62 -30.15 7.98
N LEU A 61 15.09 -30.46 6.80
CA LEU A 61 13.68 -30.28 6.48
C LEU A 61 12.82 -31.23 7.33
N GLN A 62 11.90 -30.63 8.09
CA GLN A 62 10.94 -31.37 8.90
C GLN A 62 9.51 -30.93 8.60
N PRO A 63 8.54 -31.85 8.70
CA PRO A 63 7.13 -31.49 8.64
C PRO A 63 6.79 -30.46 9.71
N SER A 64 6.17 -29.40 9.30
CA SER A 64 5.81 -28.27 10.17
C SER A 64 4.34 -27.88 9.99
N THR A 65 3.89 -26.91 10.78
CA THR A 65 2.61 -26.26 10.54
C THR A 65 2.75 -25.19 9.46
N PHE A 66 1.79 -25.14 8.54
CA PHE A 66 1.70 -24.15 7.50
C PHE A 66 0.27 -23.65 7.39
N ALA A 67 0.08 -22.33 7.29
CA ALA A 67 -1.26 -21.76 7.17
C ALA A 67 -1.83 -22.01 5.76
N GLU A 68 -3.12 -22.16 5.65
CA GLU A 68 -3.81 -21.99 4.39
C GLU A 68 -3.68 -20.52 3.95
N VAL A 69 -3.30 -20.26 2.70
CA VAL A 69 -2.96 -18.91 2.24
C VAL A 69 -3.83 -18.49 1.07
N VAL A 70 -4.36 -17.28 1.15
CA VAL A 70 -4.97 -16.58 0.01
C VAL A 70 -4.10 -15.40 -0.35
N HIS A 71 -3.58 -15.39 -1.57
CA HIS A 71 -2.79 -14.30 -2.11
C HIS A 71 -3.71 -13.27 -2.78
N VAL A 72 -3.64 -12.02 -2.34
CA VAL A 72 -4.48 -10.91 -2.79
C VAL A 72 -3.71 -9.61 -2.85
N SER A 73 -4.28 -8.62 -3.54
CA SER A 73 -3.81 -7.24 -3.48
C SER A 73 -4.42 -6.52 -2.28
N GLY A 74 -3.73 -5.48 -1.82
CA GLY A 74 -4.23 -4.64 -0.74
C GLY A 74 -3.61 -3.25 -0.76
N ARG A 75 -4.04 -2.44 0.19
CA ARG A 75 -3.51 -1.08 0.42
C ARG A 75 -3.30 -0.84 1.90
N VAL A 76 -2.23 -0.12 2.20
CA VAL A 76 -2.04 0.43 3.55
C VAL A 76 -2.72 1.80 3.60
N LEU A 77 -3.65 1.97 4.52
CA LEU A 77 -4.43 3.19 4.71
C LEU A 77 -4.15 3.78 6.09
N PRO A 78 -4.35 5.08 6.31
CA PRO A 78 -4.39 5.61 7.66
C PRO A 78 -5.46 4.89 8.50
N ALA A 79 -5.19 4.64 9.77
CA ALA A 79 -6.19 4.07 10.67
C ALA A 79 -7.38 5.03 10.83
N GLN A 80 -8.51 4.51 11.26
CA GLN A 80 -9.69 5.33 11.50
C GLN A 80 -9.38 6.39 12.58
N GLY A 81 -9.63 7.67 12.27
CA GLY A 81 -9.27 8.80 13.13
C GLY A 81 -7.79 9.25 13.03
N ALA A 82 -6.97 8.57 12.25
CA ALA A 82 -5.58 8.97 11.99
C ALA A 82 -5.45 10.04 10.89
N GLU A 83 -6.56 10.47 10.31
CA GLU A 83 -6.60 11.54 9.31
C GLU A 83 -7.61 12.60 9.74
N ALA A 84 -7.22 13.87 9.65
CA ALA A 84 -8.08 15.00 9.98
C ALA A 84 -7.96 16.09 8.92
N THR A 85 -9.11 16.60 8.49
CA THR A 85 -9.18 17.74 7.59
C THR A 85 -9.33 19.03 8.38
N VAL A 86 -8.43 19.97 8.14
CA VAL A 86 -8.55 21.33 8.66
C VAL A 86 -9.45 22.12 7.72
N THR A 87 -10.60 22.57 8.23
CA THR A 87 -11.62 23.28 7.45
C THR A 87 -11.72 24.75 7.87
N ALA A 88 -12.11 25.59 6.93
CA ALA A 88 -12.43 26.98 7.19
C ALA A 88 -13.70 27.09 8.03
N THR A 89 -13.66 27.77 9.19
CA THR A 89 -14.84 27.98 10.03
C THR A 89 -15.59 29.27 9.71
N MET A 90 -15.01 30.13 8.84
CA MET A 90 -15.60 31.38 8.37
C MET A 90 -15.10 31.68 6.96
N PRO A 91 -15.83 32.48 6.17
CA PRO A 91 -15.34 32.94 4.87
C PRO A 91 -14.26 34.03 5.06
N GLY A 92 -13.33 34.11 4.10
CA GLY A 92 -12.29 35.15 4.10
C GLY A 92 -11.05 34.76 3.31
N ILE A 93 -10.00 35.56 3.43
CA ILE A 93 -8.73 35.33 2.76
C ILE A 93 -7.79 34.56 3.68
N VAL A 94 -7.18 33.49 3.13
CA VAL A 94 -6.25 32.63 3.85
C VAL A 94 -4.84 33.22 3.88
N SER A 95 -4.24 33.22 5.05
CA SER A 95 -2.80 33.44 5.24
C SER A 95 -2.18 32.26 6.01
N PHE A 96 -0.94 31.91 5.67
CA PHE A 96 -0.20 30.83 6.31
C PHE A 96 0.56 31.34 7.54
N THR A 97 0.59 30.53 8.60
CA THR A 97 1.25 30.90 9.87
C THR A 97 2.74 30.55 9.88
N GLY A 98 3.36 30.29 8.74
CA GLY A 98 4.79 29.97 8.66
C GLY A 98 5.29 29.95 7.24
N LYS A 99 6.59 30.24 7.06
CA LYS A 99 7.22 30.30 5.73
C LYS A 99 7.38 28.94 5.03
N SER A 100 7.17 27.82 5.75
CA SER A 100 7.45 26.45 5.24
C SER A 100 6.24 25.51 5.42
N LEU A 101 5.02 26.02 5.23
CA LEU A 101 3.86 25.15 5.24
C LEU A 101 3.73 24.47 3.87
N THR A 102 4.21 23.22 3.77
CA THR A 102 4.18 22.41 2.56
C THR A 102 3.77 20.98 2.91
N GLU A 103 3.39 20.21 1.90
CA GLU A 103 3.13 18.78 2.06
C GLU A 103 4.37 18.05 2.60
N GLY A 104 4.17 17.03 3.43
CA GLY A 104 5.23 16.28 4.10
C GLY A 104 5.77 16.92 5.39
N VAL A 105 5.39 18.17 5.71
CA VAL A 105 5.84 18.84 6.94
C VAL A 105 5.13 18.26 8.17
N ALA A 106 5.92 17.94 9.21
CA ALA A 106 5.42 17.49 10.50
C ALA A 106 4.74 18.64 11.28
N VAL A 107 3.59 18.34 11.87
CA VAL A 107 2.80 19.27 12.67
C VAL A 107 2.31 18.61 13.95
N ASN A 108 2.24 19.40 15.02
CA ASN A 108 1.71 18.93 16.31
C ASN A 108 0.24 19.34 16.46
N ALA A 109 -0.54 18.55 17.17
CA ALA A 109 -1.91 18.89 17.53
C ALA A 109 -1.99 20.27 18.18
N GLY A 110 -2.99 21.05 17.79
CA GLY A 110 -3.17 22.44 18.26
C GLY A 110 -2.32 23.50 17.55
N LYS A 111 -1.36 23.10 16.67
CA LYS A 111 -0.57 24.06 15.90
C LYS A 111 -1.47 24.79 14.91
N THR A 112 -1.45 26.13 14.95
CA THR A 112 -2.12 26.97 13.96
C THR A 112 -1.40 26.85 12.62
N LEU A 113 -2.12 26.48 11.57
CA LEU A 113 -1.62 26.35 10.21
C LEU A 113 -2.02 27.55 9.35
N PHE A 114 -3.27 28.01 9.51
CA PHE A 114 -3.84 29.09 8.71
C PHE A 114 -4.47 30.14 9.60
N VAL A 115 -4.53 31.34 9.10
CA VAL A 115 -5.35 32.42 9.63
C VAL A 115 -6.25 32.91 8.50
N ILE A 116 -7.56 32.94 8.76
CA ILE A 116 -8.54 33.46 7.82
C ILE A 116 -8.88 34.88 8.26
N ASP A 117 -8.81 35.83 7.33
CA ASP A 117 -9.12 37.24 7.54
C ASP A 117 -10.34 37.63 6.68
N ALA A 118 -11.42 37.99 7.35
CA ALA A 118 -12.65 38.45 6.70
C ALA A 118 -12.64 39.96 6.38
N GLN A 119 -11.63 40.73 6.80
CA GLN A 119 -11.58 42.16 6.55
C GLN A 119 -11.29 42.55 5.10
N GLN A 120 -10.66 41.64 4.35
CA GLN A 120 -10.24 41.87 2.95
C GLN A 120 -11.25 41.35 1.92
N MET A 121 -12.53 41.25 2.28
CA MET A 121 -13.56 40.75 1.35
C MET A 121 -13.98 41.86 0.39
N ALA A 122 -14.08 41.49 -0.91
CA ALA A 122 -14.48 42.43 -1.97
C ALA A 122 -15.91 42.98 -1.79
N ASP A 123 -16.82 42.20 -1.17
CA ASP A 123 -18.21 42.57 -0.90
C ASP A 123 -18.42 43.39 0.40
N GLY A 124 -17.34 43.87 1.00
CA GLY A 124 -17.38 44.61 2.24
C GLY A 124 -17.25 43.72 3.51
N ASN A 125 -16.82 44.34 4.60
CA ASN A 125 -16.67 43.67 5.87
C ASN A 125 -18.05 43.65 6.61
N PRO A 126 -18.70 42.48 6.82
CA PRO A 126 -20.01 42.39 7.47
C PRO A 126 -20.04 43.05 8.86
N ALA A 127 -18.90 43.00 9.58
CA ALA A 127 -18.79 43.64 10.90
C ALA A 127 -18.73 45.15 10.79
N ALA A 128 -18.07 45.69 9.74
CA ALA A 128 -18.03 47.14 9.50
C ALA A 128 -19.40 47.68 9.10
N VAL A 129 -20.13 46.91 8.25
CA VAL A 129 -21.52 47.26 7.90
C VAL A 129 -22.41 47.28 9.14
N ALA A 130 -22.38 46.22 9.94
CA ALA A 130 -23.18 46.15 11.18
C ALA A 130 -22.82 47.23 12.19
N GLN A 131 -21.54 47.59 12.31
CA GLN A 131 -21.11 48.73 13.17
C GLN A 131 -21.64 50.06 12.63
N SER A 132 -21.64 50.27 11.32
CA SER A 132 -22.19 51.47 10.69
C SER A 132 -23.69 51.58 10.94
N GLU A 133 -24.42 50.46 10.77
CA GLU A 133 -25.88 50.42 11.07
C GLU A 133 -26.18 50.66 12.53
N ALA A 134 -25.42 50.05 13.46
CA ALA A 134 -25.56 50.28 14.88
C ALA A 134 -25.31 51.76 15.28
N LYS A 135 -24.31 52.40 14.62
CA LYS A 135 -24.01 53.83 14.83
C LYS A 135 -25.14 54.71 14.30
N ALA A 136 -25.69 54.42 13.14
CA ALA A 136 -26.83 55.13 12.55
C ALA A 136 -28.07 55.00 13.43
N ALA A 137 -28.39 53.77 13.88
CA ALA A 137 -29.52 53.48 14.77
C ALA A 137 -29.36 54.17 16.13
N LYS A 138 -28.14 54.25 16.68
CA LYS A 138 -27.84 55.01 17.91
C LYS A 138 -28.16 56.47 17.78
N LEU A 139 -27.71 57.11 16.70
CA LEU A 139 -27.96 58.52 16.42
C LEU A 139 -29.46 58.82 16.23
N ALA A 140 -30.19 57.90 15.61
CA ALA A 140 -31.64 58.00 15.44
C ALA A 140 -32.36 57.90 16.79
N TYR A 141 -31.97 56.95 17.66
CA TYR A 141 -32.51 56.84 19.03
C TYR A 141 -32.22 58.06 19.89
N GLU A 142 -30.99 58.58 19.85
CA GLU A 142 -30.62 59.78 20.60
C GLU A 142 -31.42 61.05 20.17
N ARG A 143 -31.69 61.16 18.85
CA ARG A 143 -32.57 62.19 18.31
C ARG A 143 -34.01 62.01 18.79
N ALA A 144 -34.55 60.79 18.66
CA ALA A 144 -35.90 60.47 19.11
C ALA A 144 -36.05 60.72 20.61
N LYS A 145 -35.04 60.40 21.43
CA LYS A 145 -35.03 60.70 22.87
C LYS A 145 -35.16 62.22 23.19
N LYS A 146 -34.46 63.09 22.45
CA LYS A 146 -34.55 64.53 22.58
C LYS A 146 -35.94 65.06 22.22
N LEU A 147 -36.48 64.62 21.07
CA LEU A 147 -37.80 65.01 20.58
C LEU A 147 -38.93 64.49 21.45
N ALA A 148 -38.77 63.33 22.11
CA ALA A 148 -39.74 62.84 23.10
C ALA A 148 -39.74 63.68 24.39
N THR A 149 -38.58 64.21 24.82
CA THR A 149 -38.49 65.16 25.99
C THR A 149 -39.22 66.43 25.72
N ASP A 150 -39.22 66.89 24.46
CA ASP A 150 -39.91 68.08 23.99
C ASP A 150 -41.38 67.79 23.60
N HIS A 151 -41.90 66.60 23.87
CA HIS A 151 -43.26 66.13 23.52
C HIS A 151 -43.59 66.19 22.02
N ILE A 152 -42.60 66.19 21.14
CA ILE A 152 -42.77 66.28 19.67
C ILE A 152 -43.12 64.92 19.01
N ILE A 153 -42.67 63.79 19.61
CA ILE A 153 -42.95 62.47 19.14
C ILE A 153 -43.66 61.65 20.20
N SER A 154 -44.29 60.55 19.73
CA SER A 154 -45.00 59.63 20.62
C SER A 154 -44.05 58.69 21.37
N GLN A 155 -44.48 58.20 22.53
CA GLN A 155 -43.75 57.12 23.26
C GLN A 155 -43.46 55.89 22.44
N ARG A 156 -44.41 55.57 21.54
CA ARG A 156 -44.25 54.40 20.61
C ARG A 156 -43.10 54.62 19.63
N GLU A 157 -42.95 55.79 19.06
CA GLU A 157 -41.85 56.14 18.14
C GLU A 157 -40.48 56.12 18.85
N LEU A 158 -40.41 56.54 20.11
CA LEU A 158 -39.22 56.43 20.92
C LEU A 158 -38.86 54.96 21.17
N GLU A 159 -39.84 54.13 21.52
CA GLU A 159 -39.62 52.70 21.77
C GLU A 159 -39.19 51.95 20.51
N ASP A 160 -39.79 52.25 19.35
CA ASP A 160 -39.38 51.70 18.04
C ASP A 160 -37.92 52.07 17.70
N ALA A 161 -37.50 53.29 17.95
CA ALA A 161 -36.13 53.74 17.73
C ALA A 161 -35.15 53.05 18.69
N ARG A 162 -35.54 52.79 19.92
CA ARG A 162 -34.79 52.05 20.92
C ARG A 162 -34.61 50.61 20.51
N GLN A 163 -35.65 49.91 20.13
CA GLN A 163 -35.61 48.52 19.68
C GLN A 163 -34.70 48.36 18.47
N ARG A 164 -34.75 49.24 17.48
CA ARG A 164 -33.85 49.23 16.31
C ARG A 164 -32.39 49.40 16.73
N TYR A 165 -32.09 50.30 17.67
CA TYR A 165 -30.72 50.45 18.17
C TYR A 165 -30.23 49.21 18.93
N GLU A 166 -31.08 48.62 19.79
CA GLU A 166 -30.75 47.42 20.54
C GLU A 166 -30.48 46.24 19.61
N ALA A 167 -31.32 46.03 18.59
CA ALA A 167 -31.14 45.00 17.60
C ALA A 167 -29.84 45.18 16.78
N ALA A 168 -29.60 46.37 16.22
CA ALA A 168 -28.41 46.67 15.47
C ALA A 168 -27.12 46.59 16.33
N SER A 169 -27.20 47.01 17.59
CA SER A 169 -26.08 46.90 18.55
C SER A 169 -25.74 45.45 18.90
N ALA A 170 -26.78 44.59 19.06
CA ALA A 170 -26.58 43.14 19.28
C ALA A 170 -25.90 42.46 18.07
N THR A 171 -26.35 42.80 16.86
CA THR A 171 -25.74 42.30 15.60
C THR A 171 -24.29 42.76 15.49
N ALA A 172 -23.99 44.05 15.73
CA ALA A 172 -22.63 44.58 15.68
C ALA A 172 -21.71 43.93 16.71
N LYS A 173 -22.21 43.62 17.91
CA LYS A 173 -21.47 42.91 18.96
C LYS A 173 -21.19 41.45 18.57
N SER A 174 -22.16 40.73 17.98
CA SER A 174 -21.99 39.35 17.55
C SER A 174 -20.98 39.23 16.42
N LEU A 175 -20.90 40.22 15.54
CA LEU A 175 -19.95 40.28 14.40
C LEU A 175 -18.66 41.05 14.75
N GLY A 176 -18.43 41.38 16.02
CA GLY A 176 -17.32 42.24 16.48
C GLY A 176 -15.92 41.73 16.13
N SER A 177 -14.89 42.51 16.40
CA SER A 177 -13.50 42.39 15.94
C SER A 177 -12.82 41.03 16.20
N ALA A 178 -13.27 40.27 17.18
CA ALA A 178 -12.76 38.93 17.46
C ALA A 178 -13.17 37.89 16.39
N ALA A 179 -14.21 38.16 15.58
CA ALA A 179 -14.68 37.31 14.52
C ALA A 179 -13.99 37.58 13.15
N GLN A 180 -13.20 38.66 13.05
CA GLN A 180 -12.60 39.07 11.77
C GLN A 180 -11.34 38.32 11.38
N ARG A 181 -10.64 37.77 12.36
CA ARG A 181 -9.45 36.93 12.16
C ARG A 181 -9.56 35.66 12.97
N ARG A 182 -9.49 34.52 12.33
CA ARG A 182 -9.59 33.25 13.03
C ARG A 182 -8.45 32.33 12.66
N ALA A 183 -7.81 31.77 13.68
CA ALA A 183 -6.76 30.77 13.52
C ALA A 183 -7.37 29.38 13.31
N MET A 184 -6.91 28.69 12.29
CA MET A 184 -7.25 27.30 12.00
C MET A 184 -6.09 26.43 12.40
N SER A 185 -6.31 25.56 13.38
CA SER A 185 -5.29 24.63 13.91
C SER A 185 -5.62 23.20 13.55
N THR A 186 -4.58 22.38 13.48
CA THR A 186 -4.76 20.93 13.30
C THR A 186 -5.22 20.27 14.58
N PRO A 187 -6.25 19.38 14.54
CA PRO A 187 -6.71 18.66 15.73
C PRO A 187 -5.80 17.50 16.12
N ILE A 188 -4.95 17.01 15.20
CA ILE A 188 -4.06 15.85 15.40
C ILE A 188 -2.60 16.22 15.08
N SER A 189 -1.67 15.48 15.70
CA SER A 189 -0.25 15.50 15.31
C SER A 189 -0.02 14.55 14.17
N GLY A 190 0.83 14.93 13.19
CA GLY A 190 1.11 14.11 12.02
C GLY A 190 1.87 14.89 10.96
N TYR A 191 1.62 14.57 9.69
CA TYR A 191 2.21 15.23 8.54
C TYR A 191 1.11 15.83 7.66
N ILE A 192 1.38 16.97 7.03
CA ILE A 192 0.48 17.53 6.03
C ILE A 192 0.51 16.63 4.81
N LYS A 193 -0.62 15.96 4.53
CA LYS A 193 -0.77 15.06 3.38
C LYS A 193 -1.10 15.84 2.10
N ASN A 194 -2.09 16.73 2.20
CA ASN A 194 -2.52 17.57 1.09
C ASN A 194 -2.67 19.01 1.57
N LEU A 195 -2.24 19.96 0.75
CA LEU A 195 -2.45 21.37 0.95
C LEU A 195 -3.36 21.88 -0.18
N LEU A 196 -4.62 22.21 0.17
CA LEU A 196 -5.69 22.47 -0.80
C LEU A 196 -5.86 23.95 -1.14
N VAL A 197 -5.12 24.84 -0.47
CA VAL A 197 -5.23 26.30 -0.62
C VAL A 197 -3.83 26.93 -0.69
N LYS A 198 -3.78 28.13 -1.24
CA LYS A 198 -2.58 28.97 -1.33
C LYS A 198 -2.76 30.23 -0.48
N PRO A 199 -1.68 30.87 -0.03
CA PRO A 199 -1.77 32.19 0.58
C PRO A 199 -2.43 33.21 -0.34
N GLY A 200 -3.46 33.89 0.16
CA GLY A 200 -4.24 34.86 -0.63
C GLY A 200 -5.52 34.30 -1.22
N ASP A 201 -5.74 32.98 -1.18
CA ASP A 201 -6.99 32.39 -1.66
C ASP A 201 -8.18 32.83 -0.81
N TYR A 202 -9.31 33.09 -1.46
CA TYR A 202 -10.58 33.24 -0.81
C TYR A 202 -11.21 31.86 -0.53
N VAL A 203 -11.68 31.67 0.70
CA VAL A 203 -12.32 30.42 1.14
C VAL A 203 -13.69 30.67 1.73
N SER A 204 -14.60 29.72 1.54
CA SER A 204 -15.92 29.71 2.15
C SER A 204 -15.94 28.90 3.45
N ALA A 205 -16.89 29.17 4.33
CA ALA A 205 -17.08 28.35 5.53
C ALA A 205 -17.36 26.88 5.15
N GLY A 206 -16.69 25.94 5.83
CA GLY A 206 -16.76 24.51 5.52
C GLY A 206 -15.75 24.03 4.46
N GLN A 207 -15.04 24.92 3.78
CA GLN A 207 -14.05 24.55 2.77
C GLN A 207 -12.83 23.89 3.43
N ALA A 208 -12.37 22.76 2.85
CA ALA A 208 -11.16 22.09 3.28
C ALA A 208 -9.91 22.91 2.90
N LEU A 209 -9.00 23.08 3.86
CA LEU A 209 -7.75 23.83 3.69
C LEU A 209 -6.54 22.92 3.57
N ALA A 210 -6.46 21.91 4.42
CA ALA A 210 -5.41 20.90 4.40
C ALA A 210 -5.89 19.61 5.05
N THR A 211 -5.24 18.50 4.69
CA THR A 211 -5.43 17.21 5.35
C THR A 211 -4.14 16.87 6.09
N VAL A 212 -4.27 16.52 7.38
CA VAL A 212 -3.17 16.04 8.23
C VAL A 212 -3.39 14.56 8.50
N THR A 213 -2.35 13.75 8.33
CA THR A 213 -2.39 12.30 8.55
C THR A 213 -1.36 11.87 9.57
N GLN A 214 -1.72 10.91 10.41
CA GLN A 214 -0.79 10.20 11.29
C GLN A 214 -0.29 8.95 10.58
N SER A 215 0.99 8.64 10.74
CA SER A 215 1.58 7.42 10.18
C SER A 215 1.83 6.31 11.20
N ARG A 216 1.57 6.55 12.51
CA ARG A 216 1.87 5.58 13.58
C ARG A 216 0.93 4.38 13.59
N HIS A 217 -0.36 4.62 13.35
CA HIS A 217 -1.38 3.58 13.30
C HIS A 217 -1.93 3.56 11.89
N VAL A 218 -1.83 2.42 11.26
CA VAL A 218 -2.25 2.21 9.88
C VAL A 218 -3.10 0.95 9.77
N GLN A 219 -3.89 0.88 8.71
CA GLN A 219 -4.70 -0.27 8.38
C GLN A 219 -4.21 -0.88 7.07
N LEU A 220 -4.09 -2.20 7.05
CA LEU A 220 -3.96 -2.96 5.81
C LEU A 220 -5.37 -3.38 5.38
N ARG A 221 -5.84 -2.86 4.28
CA ARG A 221 -7.05 -3.33 3.60
C ARG A 221 -6.62 -4.32 2.53
N ALA A 222 -7.03 -5.56 2.68
CA ALA A 222 -6.85 -6.63 1.70
C ALA A 222 -8.17 -6.83 0.94
N ASP A 223 -8.11 -6.84 -0.38
CA ASP A 223 -9.26 -6.92 -1.27
C ASP A 223 -9.42 -8.38 -1.74
N VAL A 224 -10.30 -9.15 -1.08
CA VAL A 224 -10.50 -10.57 -1.30
C VAL A 224 -11.54 -10.81 -2.38
N PRO A 225 -11.20 -11.50 -3.49
CA PRO A 225 -12.17 -11.84 -4.52
C PRO A 225 -13.32 -12.69 -3.96
N GLU A 226 -14.55 -12.47 -4.43
CA GLU A 226 -15.75 -13.19 -3.94
C GLU A 226 -15.62 -14.72 -4.03
N ARG A 227 -14.90 -15.25 -5.03
CA ARG A 227 -14.63 -16.69 -5.14
C ARG A 227 -13.91 -17.27 -3.91
N CYS A 228 -13.22 -16.44 -3.13
CA CYS A 228 -12.51 -16.83 -1.90
C CYS A 228 -13.34 -16.56 -0.63
N TYR A 229 -14.63 -16.18 -0.76
CA TYR A 229 -15.49 -15.83 0.37
C TYR A 229 -15.57 -16.92 1.45
N GLY A 230 -15.58 -18.20 1.04
CA GLY A 230 -15.61 -19.34 1.97
C GLY A 230 -14.42 -19.43 2.90
N MET A 231 -13.29 -18.80 2.56
CA MET A 231 -12.08 -18.78 3.41
C MET A 231 -12.09 -17.65 4.43
N LEU A 232 -12.90 -16.60 4.24
CA LEU A 232 -12.93 -15.44 5.13
C LEU A 232 -13.11 -15.79 6.62
N PRO A 233 -13.99 -16.72 7.03
CA PRO A 233 -14.15 -17.07 8.43
C PRO A 233 -12.85 -17.58 9.08
N HIS A 234 -12.00 -18.24 8.30
CA HIS A 234 -10.77 -18.89 8.77
C HIS A 234 -9.56 -17.97 8.79
N ILE A 235 -9.62 -16.79 8.17
CA ILE A 235 -8.52 -15.84 8.16
C ILE A 235 -8.28 -15.29 9.56
N VAL A 236 -7.05 -15.41 10.05
CA VAL A 236 -6.66 -14.99 11.41
C VAL A 236 -5.58 -13.89 11.40
N SER A 237 -4.72 -13.87 10.39
CA SER A 237 -3.61 -12.93 10.27
C SER A 237 -3.26 -12.70 8.80
N ALA A 238 -2.25 -11.88 8.54
CA ALA A 238 -1.69 -11.68 7.22
C ALA A 238 -0.19 -11.40 7.29
N ASN A 239 0.52 -11.80 6.24
CA ASN A 239 1.82 -11.25 5.88
C ASN A 239 1.62 -10.36 4.66
N PHE A 240 2.48 -9.36 4.48
CA PHE A 240 2.39 -8.49 3.31
C PHE A 240 3.75 -7.94 2.91
N ARG A 241 3.85 -7.53 1.67
CA ARG A 241 5.02 -6.90 1.07
C ARG A 241 4.59 -5.60 0.41
N MET A 242 5.38 -4.55 0.59
CA MET A 242 5.10 -3.28 -0.08
C MET A 242 5.53 -3.34 -1.54
N ALA A 243 4.70 -2.83 -2.44
CA ALA A 243 4.99 -2.85 -3.87
C ALA A 243 6.24 -2.02 -4.26
N TYR A 244 6.59 -1.01 -3.45
CA TYR A 244 7.77 -0.16 -3.68
C TYR A 244 9.06 -0.72 -3.07
N ASP A 245 8.99 -1.79 -2.26
CA ASP A 245 10.15 -2.35 -1.56
C ASP A 245 10.96 -3.26 -2.49
N SER A 246 12.13 -2.77 -2.93
CA SER A 246 13.06 -3.50 -3.78
C SER A 246 13.71 -4.70 -3.07
N ASP A 247 13.81 -4.66 -1.74
CA ASP A 247 14.39 -5.73 -0.94
C ASP A 247 13.42 -6.86 -0.68
N HIS A 248 12.18 -6.73 -1.17
CA HIS A 248 11.12 -7.73 -1.03
C HIS A 248 10.83 -8.12 0.44
N ARG A 249 10.97 -7.19 1.35
CA ARG A 249 10.78 -7.41 2.78
C ARG A 249 9.35 -7.82 3.08
N ILE A 250 9.18 -8.92 3.80
CA ILE A 250 7.88 -9.39 4.25
C ILE A 250 7.61 -8.90 5.67
N TYR A 251 6.52 -8.17 5.81
CA TYR A 251 5.98 -7.73 7.10
C TYR A 251 4.92 -8.71 7.58
N SER A 252 4.86 -8.97 8.88
CA SER A 252 3.83 -9.80 9.48
C SER A 252 2.95 -8.94 10.39
N ILE A 253 1.64 -9.01 10.22
CA ILE A 253 0.68 -8.31 11.10
C ILE A 253 0.91 -8.66 12.57
N SER A 254 1.18 -9.93 12.88
CA SER A 254 1.44 -10.38 14.26
C SER A 254 2.74 -9.80 14.84
N GLU A 255 3.82 -9.72 14.05
CA GLU A 255 5.10 -9.15 14.48
C GLU A 255 5.01 -7.62 14.68
N LEU A 256 4.15 -6.94 13.92
CA LEU A 256 3.88 -5.51 14.07
C LEU A 256 2.88 -5.19 15.20
N GLY A 257 2.51 -6.19 16.03
CA GLY A 257 1.52 -6.04 17.09
C GLY A 257 0.13 -5.72 16.56
N GLY A 258 -0.15 -6.13 15.33
CA GLY A 258 -1.40 -5.87 14.66
C GLY A 258 -2.47 -6.92 14.96
N ARG A 259 -3.69 -6.59 14.56
CA ARG A 259 -4.88 -7.43 14.75
C ARG A 259 -5.83 -7.33 13.57
N LEU A 260 -6.62 -8.35 13.39
CA LEU A 260 -7.76 -8.34 12.49
C LEU A 260 -8.87 -7.45 13.08
N VAL A 261 -9.31 -6.47 12.33
CA VAL A 261 -10.38 -5.52 12.74
C VAL A 261 -11.71 -5.98 12.20
N SER A 262 -11.78 -6.28 10.91
CA SER A 262 -13.03 -6.70 10.29
C SER A 262 -12.81 -7.61 9.09
N LYS A 263 -13.82 -8.46 8.86
CA LYS A 263 -14.01 -9.23 7.63
C LYS A 263 -15.31 -8.72 7.02
N GLY A 264 -15.25 -8.14 5.83
CA GLY A 264 -16.43 -7.62 5.14
C GLY A 264 -17.49 -8.71 4.97
N LYS A 265 -18.75 -8.30 5.03
CA LYS A 265 -19.91 -9.18 4.77
C LYS A 265 -20.61 -8.85 3.47
N ALA A 266 -20.15 -7.82 2.78
CA ALA A 266 -20.67 -7.37 1.49
C ALA A 266 -19.50 -6.92 0.62
N SER A 267 -19.58 -7.19 -0.66
CA SER A 267 -18.75 -6.56 -1.68
C SER A 267 -19.32 -5.19 -2.03
N ASP A 268 -18.48 -4.28 -2.46
CA ASP A 268 -18.92 -3.05 -3.09
C ASP A 268 -19.54 -3.38 -4.45
N THR A 269 -20.61 -2.68 -4.84
CA THR A 269 -21.36 -2.99 -6.07
C THR A 269 -20.50 -2.91 -7.34
N ASP A 270 -19.37 -2.20 -7.29
CA ASP A 270 -18.53 -1.94 -8.45
C ASP A 270 -17.23 -2.78 -8.48
N ASP A 271 -16.81 -3.40 -7.36
CA ASP A 271 -15.46 -3.96 -7.26
C ASP A 271 -15.38 -5.49 -7.13
N PHE A 272 -16.44 -6.22 -6.86
CA PHE A 272 -16.46 -7.69 -6.64
C PHE A 272 -15.46 -8.20 -5.61
N PHE A 273 -15.02 -7.35 -4.68
CA PHE A 273 -14.08 -7.68 -3.61
C PHE A 273 -14.71 -7.49 -2.24
N VAL A 274 -14.36 -8.40 -1.34
CA VAL A 274 -14.74 -8.31 0.08
C VAL A 274 -13.53 -7.83 0.87
N PRO A 275 -13.59 -6.67 1.54
CA PRO A 275 -12.45 -6.14 2.27
C PRO A 275 -12.21 -6.91 3.57
N VAL A 276 -10.94 -7.26 3.82
CA VAL A 276 -10.45 -7.71 5.11
C VAL A 276 -9.49 -6.66 5.66
N ILE A 277 -9.75 -6.17 6.86
CA ILE A 277 -9.03 -5.04 7.44
C ILE A 277 -8.25 -5.48 8.67
N PHE A 278 -6.96 -5.23 8.65
CA PHE A 278 -6.06 -5.37 9.78
C PHE A 278 -5.58 -3.99 10.23
N GLU A 279 -5.37 -3.81 11.52
CA GLU A 279 -4.77 -2.61 12.10
C GLU A 279 -3.44 -2.99 12.75
N PHE A 280 -2.43 -2.16 12.57
CA PHE A 280 -1.10 -2.43 13.12
C PHE A 280 -0.31 -1.15 13.39
N ASN A 281 0.76 -1.28 14.18
CA ASN A 281 1.67 -0.19 14.48
C ASN A 281 2.74 -0.07 13.40
N ASN A 282 2.87 1.12 12.85
CA ASN A 282 3.90 1.45 11.87
C ASN A 282 5.08 2.11 12.58
N SER A 283 6.25 1.50 12.48
CA SER A 283 7.52 2.06 12.99
C SER A 283 8.09 3.21 12.14
N GLY A 284 7.44 3.53 11.02
CA GLY A 284 7.85 4.61 10.11
C GLY A 284 8.31 4.13 8.73
N ASP A 285 8.51 2.82 8.55
CA ASP A 285 9.02 2.24 7.30
C ASP A 285 7.93 2.08 6.23
N ILE A 286 6.65 2.10 6.63
CA ILE A 286 5.52 1.84 5.75
C ILE A 286 4.80 3.14 5.43
N VAL A 287 4.68 3.46 4.14
CA VAL A 287 4.01 4.65 3.64
C VAL A 287 2.51 4.40 3.52
N ALA A 288 1.69 5.15 4.26
CA ALA A 288 0.24 5.08 4.12
C ALA A 288 -0.20 5.59 2.73
N GLY A 289 -1.15 4.91 2.11
CA GLY A 289 -1.61 5.14 0.75
C GLY A 289 -1.00 4.20 -0.28
N SER A 290 0.02 3.42 0.08
CA SER A 290 0.74 2.54 -0.84
C SER A 290 0.05 1.20 -1.03
N PHE A 291 0.30 0.59 -2.19
CA PHE A 291 -0.13 -0.76 -2.50
C PHE A 291 0.74 -1.81 -1.82
N ALA A 292 0.11 -2.91 -1.46
CA ALA A 292 0.76 -4.06 -0.88
C ALA A 292 0.27 -5.36 -1.54
N GLU A 293 1.17 -6.32 -1.62
CA GLU A 293 0.86 -7.71 -1.92
C GLU A 293 0.62 -8.42 -0.59
N VAL A 294 -0.52 -9.08 -0.44
CA VAL A 294 -0.99 -9.60 0.84
C VAL A 294 -1.19 -11.10 0.78
N TYR A 295 -0.63 -11.80 1.76
CA TYR A 295 -0.79 -13.22 2.00
C TYR A 295 -1.68 -13.38 3.24
N LEU A 296 -2.96 -13.61 3.03
CA LEU A 296 -3.93 -13.85 4.11
C LEU A 296 -3.74 -15.24 4.67
N LEU A 297 -3.55 -15.34 5.98
CA LEU A 297 -3.26 -16.58 6.68
C LEU A 297 -4.53 -17.12 7.35
N GLY A 298 -4.92 -18.31 6.93
CA GLY A 298 -6.11 -19.01 7.42
C GLY A 298 -5.80 -20.12 8.41
N ALA A 299 -6.55 -21.22 8.30
CA ALA A 299 -6.40 -22.39 9.15
C ALA A 299 -5.00 -23.00 9.02
N GLN A 300 -4.47 -23.49 10.15
CA GLN A 300 -3.19 -24.19 10.20
C GLN A 300 -3.36 -25.64 9.74
N ARG A 301 -2.52 -26.08 8.82
CA ARG A 301 -2.36 -27.47 8.38
C ARG A 301 -1.05 -28.02 8.96
N SER A 302 -1.08 -29.19 9.57
CA SER A 302 0.11 -29.86 10.09
C SER A 302 0.67 -30.86 9.07
N GLY A 303 1.94 -31.22 9.23
CA GLY A 303 2.60 -32.21 8.37
C GLY A 303 3.04 -31.67 7.00
N VAL A 304 3.10 -30.37 6.84
CA VAL A 304 3.50 -29.71 5.58
C VAL A 304 5.02 -29.53 5.54
N LEU A 305 5.65 -29.86 4.42
CA LEU A 305 7.04 -29.53 4.16
C LEU A 305 7.09 -28.12 3.58
N ALA A 306 7.77 -27.19 4.25
CA ALA A 306 7.92 -25.82 3.81
C ALA A 306 9.36 -25.34 4.02
N VAL A 307 9.88 -24.60 3.07
CA VAL A 307 11.22 -24.00 3.11
C VAL A 307 11.13 -22.48 3.08
N PRO A 308 12.12 -21.73 3.62
CA PRO A 308 12.18 -20.30 3.43
C PRO A 308 12.16 -19.93 1.94
N SER A 309 11.52 -18.81 1.59
CA SER A 309 11.46 -18.34 0.20
C SER A 309 12.86 -18.13 -0.42
N ALA A 310 13.84 -17.75 0.41
CA ALA A 310 15.24 -17.61 0.00
C ALA A 310 15.96 -18.92 -0.36
N ALA A 311 15.39 -20.09 0.00
CA ALA A 311 15.92 -21.40 -0.35
C ALA A 311 15.56 -21.82 -1.78
N VAL A 312 14.51 -21.24 -2.35
CA VAL A 312 13.98 -21.61 -3.68
C VAL A 312 14.58 -20.67 -4.72
N THR A 313 15.15 -21.28 -5.76
CA THR A 313 15.67 -20.55 -6.93
C THR A 313 14.85 -20.91 -8.15
N GLU A 314 14.66 -19.96 -9.04
CA GLU A 314 13.94 -20.18 -10.30
C GLU A 314 14.93 -20.15 -11.48
N ALA A 315 14.74 -21.08 -12.39
CA ALA A 315 15.45 -21.10 -13.68
C ALA A 315 14.52 -21.69 -14.75
N GLN A 316 14.31 -20.97 -15.85
CA GLN A 316 13.50 -21.40 -17.01
C GLN A 316 12.06 -21.82 -16.64
N GLY A 317 11.45 -21.16 -15.63
CA GLY A 317 10.10 -21.47 -15.15
C GLY A 317 10.01 -22.70 -14.23
N LEU A 318 11.15 -23.33 -13.88
CA LEU A 318 11.24 -24.42 -12.93
C LEU A 318 11.83 -23.93 -11.61
N PHE A 319 11.39 -24.53 -10.50
CA PHE A 319 11.85 -24.20 -9.16
C PHE A 319 12.83 -25.26 -8.66
N PHE A 320 13.91 -24.80 -8.04
CA PHE A 320 14.98 -25.65 -7.55
C PHE A 320 15.35 -25.28 -6.11
N VAL A 321 15.76 -26.30 -5.38
CA VAL A 321 16.34 -26.20 -4.05
C VAL A 321 17.66 -26.95 -4.02
N TYR A 322 18.62 -26.53 -3.20
CA TYR A 322 19.90 -27.18 -3.06
C TYR A 322 19.88 -28.03 -1.78
N VAL A 323 20.18 -29.31 -1.93
CA VAL A 323 20.23 -30.29 -0.84
C VAL A 323 21.68 -30.69 -0.61
N GLN A 324 22.14 -30.62 0.62
CA GLN A 324 23.47 -31.12 1.01
C GLN A 324 23.45 -32.64 1.08
N THR A 325 24.25 -33.29 0.24
CA THR A 325 24.38 -34.76 0.15
C THR A 325 25.63 -35.30 0.83
N GLY A 326 26.62 -34.44 1.05
CA GLY A 326 27.88 -34.78 1.72
C GLY A 326 28.60 -33.54 2.27
N PRO A 327 29.74 -33.69 2.94
CA PRO A 327 30.60 -32.56 3.24
C PRO A 327 30.96 -31.83 1.94
N ASP A 328 30.71 -30.52 1.88
CA ASP A 328 31.00 -29.66 0.72
C ASP A 328 30.34 -30.07 -0.60
N VAL A 329 29.35 -30.98 -0.57
CA VAL A 329 28.66 -31.49 -1.76
C VAL A 329 27.17 -31.15 -1.66
N TYR A 330 26.68 -30.48 -2.69
CA TYR A 330 25.29 -30.05 -2.79
C TYR A 330 24.71 -30.54 -4.13
N ARG A 331 23.44 -30.91 -4.11
CA ARG A 331 22.73 -31.32 -5.31
C ARG A 331 21.56 -30.38 -5.58
N ARG A 332 21.41 -29.97 -6.84
CA ARG A 332 20.25 -29.23 -7.30
C ARG A 332 19.06 -30.18 -7.45
N VAL A 333 17.98 -29.92 -6.78
CA VAL A 333 16.76 -30.73 -6.80
C VAL A 333 15.61 -29.87 -7.34
N GLU A 334 14.97 -30.34 -8.40
CA GLU A 334 13.74 -29.75 -8.88
C GLU A 334 12.61 -29.99 -7.89
N VAL A 335 11.84 -28.95 -7.56
CA VAL A 335 10.76 -29.01 -6.59
C VAL A 335 9.46 -28.51 -7.19
N LYS A 336 8.37 -29.16 -6.81
CA LYS A 336 7.04 -28.66 -7.07
C LYS A 336 6.60 -27.81 -5.88
N THR A 337 6.44 -26.52 -6.10
CA THR A 337 6.02 -25.57 -5.07
C THR A 337 4.49 -25.53 -4.94
N GLY A 338 4.02 -25.28 -3.73
CA GLY A 338 2.62 -25.02 -3.39
C GLY A 338 2.37 -23.55 -3.03
N ALA A 339 1.59 -23.33 -1.98
CA ALA A 339 1.28 -21.99 -1.48
C ALA A 339 2.50 -21.33 -0.83
N THR A 340 2.54 -20.00 -0.86
CA THR A 340 3.53 -19.19 -0.11
C THR A 340 2.85 -18.25 0.86
N ASP A 341 3.41 -18.13 2.06
CA ASP A 341 3.02 -17.13 3.05
C ASP A 341 3.88 -15.84 2.97
N GLY A 342 4.69 -15.73 1.89
CA GLY A 342 5.67 -14.69 1.66
C GLY A 342 7.03 -14.98 2.32
N LYS A 343 7.05 -15.59 3.49
CA LYS A 343 8.28 -15.99 4.21
C LYS A 343 8.74 -17.40 3.84
N ARG A 344 7.79 -18.32 3.68
CA ARG A 344 8.04 -19.73 3.38
C ARG A 344 7.20 -20.16 2.17
N ILE A 345 7.67 -21.21 1.50
CA ILE A 345 7.00 -21.83 0.37
C ILE A 345 6.75 -23.32 0.71
N GLU A 346 5.52 -23.77 0.55
CA GLU A 346 5.13 -25.17 0.65
C GLU A 346 5.78 -25.98 -0.47
N ILE A 347 6.32 -27.15 -0.15
CA ILE A 347 6.89 -28.09 -1.12
C ILE A 347 5.95 -29.28 -1.27
N LEU A 348 5.37 -29.40 -2.45
CA LEU A 348 4.44 -30.49 -2.80
C LEU A 348 5.16 -31.74 -3.33
N GLY A 349 6.40 -31.60 -3.79
CA GLY A 349 7.20 -32.70 -4.30
C GLY A 349 8.63 -32.30 -4.55
N GLY A 350 9.52 -33.30 -4.71
CA GLY A 350 10.96 -33.15 -4.92
C GLY A 350 11.80 -33.28 -3.66
N LEU A 351 11.27 -33.03 -2.47
CA LEU A 351 11.96 -33.15 -1.19
C LEU A 351 11.27 -34.13 -0.26
N LYS A 352 12.04 -34.66 0.69
CA LYS A 352 11.56 -35.56 1.76
C LYS A 352 11.89 -34.99 3.16
N ALA A 353 11.14 -35.41 4.13
CA ALA A 353 11.50 -35.14 5.51
C ALA A 353 12.88 -35.76 5.83
N GLY A 354 13.76 -34.98 6.47
CA GLY A 354 15.14 -35.37 6.75
C GLY A 354 16.16 -34.83 5.76
N ASP A 355 15.77 -34.31 4.59
CA ASP A 355 16.69 -33.68 3.65
C ASP A 355 17.34 -32.44 4.26
N LYS A 356 18.64 -32.27 4.04
CA LYS A 356 19.40 -31.10 4.48
C LYS A 356 19.35 -30.02 3.41
N VAL A 357 18.52 -29.04 3.58
CA VAL A 357 18.21 -27.99 2.59
C VAL A 357 19.00 -26.73 2.88
N VAL A 358 19.56 -26.10 1.84
CA VAL A 358 20.17 -24.77 1.92
C VAL A 358 19.05 -23.75 2.11
N THR A 359 18.94 -23.17 3.30
CA THR A 359 17.89 -22.19 3.64
C THR A 359 18.33 -20.74 3.42
N GLN A 360 19.65 -20.49 3.38
CA GLN A 360 20.24 -19.20 3.04
C GLN A 360 21.50 -19.40 2.21
N GLY A 361 21.70 -18.58 1.17
CA GLY A 361 22.86 -18.69 0.28
C GLY A 361 22.62 -19.56 -0.95
N ALA A 362 21.38 -19.95 -1.25
CA ALA A 362 21.04 -20.80 -2.41
C ALA A 362 21.49 -20.21 -3.75
N THR A 363 21.42 -18.88 -3.90
CA THR A 363 21.88 -18.19 -5.12
C THR A 363 23.39 -18.32 -5.32
N GLN A 364 24.20 -18.32 -4.27
CA GLN A 364 25.64 -18.51 -4.35
C GLN A 364 26.00 -19.94 -4.74
N VAL A 365 25.30 -20.93 -4.21
CA VAL A 365 25.45 -22.34 -4.63
C VAL A 365 25.09 -22.50 -6.11
N ARG A 366 24.04 -21.83 -6.57
CA ARG A 366 23.65 -21.81 -8.01
C ARG A 366 24.75 -21.22 -8.89
N LEU A 367 25.35 -20.11 -8.48
CA LEU A 367 26.43 -19.47 -9.24
C LEU A 367 27.68 -20.37 -9.31
N ALA A 368 28.03 -21.07 -8.24
CA ALA A 368 29.14 -22.04 -8.23
C ALA A 368 28.86 -23.21 -9.20
N ALA A 369 27.61 -23.69 -9.24
CA ALA A 369 27.21 -24.72 -10.22
C ALA A 369 27.43 -24.28 -11.66
N SER A 370 27.11 -23.02 -11.98
CA SER A 370 27.29 -22.49 -13.35
C SER A 370 28.76 -22.24 -13.69
N ALA A 371 29.60 -21.92 -12.70
CA ALA A 371 31.04 -21.71 -12.90
C ALA A 371 31.81 -23.01 -13.14
N SER A 372 31.37 -24.15 -12.60
CA SER A 372 31.99 -25.48 -12.80
C SER A 372 31.69 -26.09 -14.16
N VAL A 373 30.73 -25.55 -14.92
CA VAL A 373 30.35 -26.05 -16.27
C VAL A 373 31.20 -25.41 -17.39
N VAL A 374 31.99 -24.37 -17.11
CA VAL A 374 32.88 -23.79 -18.14
C VAL A 374 34.08 -24.71 -18.34
N PRO A 375 34.25 -25.41 -19.50
CA PRO A 375 35.45 -26.20 -19.78
C PRO A 375 36.67 -25.27 -19.76
N GLU A 376 37.74 -25.67 -19.08
CA GLU A 376 39.04 -25.01 -19.21
C GLU A 376 39.40 -24.98 -20.70
N GLY A 377 39.39 -23.79 -21.29
CA GLY A 377 39.76 -23.58 -22.68
C GLY A 377 41.18 -24.11 -22.91
N HIS A 378 41.31 -25.05 -23.83
CA HIS A 378 42.58 -25.52 -24.31
C HIS A 378 43.44 -24.34 -24.77
N HIS A 379 44.46 -24.02 -24.04
CA HIS A 379 45.59 -23.18 -24.49
C HIS A 379 46.34 -23.97 -25.57
N HIS A 380 46.26 -23.54 -26.81
CA HIS A 380 47.20 -23.87 -27.87
C HIS A 380 48.27 -22.80 -27.98
#